data_ab964ddd5e76e3873f05a13238bc5ffe
#
_entry.id   ab964ddd5e76e3873f05a13238bc5ffe
#
_cell.length_a   1.000
_cell.length_b   1.000
_cell.length_c   1.000
_cell.angle_alpha   90.00
_cell.angle_beta   90.00
_cell.angle_gamma   90.00
#
_symmetry.space_group_name_H-M   'P 1'
#
loop_
_entity.id
_entity.type
_entity.pdbx_description
1 polymer ?
#
loop_
_entity_poly.entity_id
_entity_poly.type
_entity_poly.pdbx_seq_one_letter_code
_entity_poly.pdbx_strand_id
1 'polypeptide(L)'
;MTIQELEQCILRYGTEIYSFCMHLTKQKETADDLYQDTFLEATKKMAAIRYEDNPKSYLLSIAIRLWKNRVRKLAWRSRIAPQTTEEDAVDDVKSEQEDLAESQVRKEETQQLWLAVDRLVDTYRIPILLYYMQEQSVAEIAKLLAIPQGTVKSRLHKARKLLEKELEDYFS
;
A
#
# COMPACT_ATOMS: atom_id res chain seq x y z
N MET A 1 11.63 21.04 3.92
CA MET A 1 10.56 21.16 2.91
C MET A 1 9.66 22.34 3.27
N THR A 2 9.33 23.15 2.30
CA THR A 2 8.39 24.28 2.43
C THR A 2 6.95 23.84 2.16
N ILE A 3 5.96 24.66 2.50
CA ILE A 3 4.55 24.38 2.18
C ILE A 3 4.36 24.25 0.68
N GLN A 4 5.00 25.10 -0.12
CA GLN A 4 4.92 25.04 -1.58
C GLN A 4 5.50 23.75 -2.15
N GLU A 5 6.60 23.27 -1.60
CA GLU A 5 7.20 21.97 -1.98
C GLU A 5 6.30 20.81 -1.60
N LEU A 6 5.60 20.87 -0.46
CA LEU A 6 4.63 19.85 -0.07
C LEU A 6 3.40 19.87 -1.00
N GLU A 7 2.91 21.04 -1.39
CA GLU A 7 1.84 21.18 -2.39
C GLU A 7 2.26 20.56 -3.73
N GLN A 8 3.49 20.78 -4.18
CA GLN A 8 4.04 20.14 -5.38
C GLN A 8 4.09 18.60 -5.22
N CYS A 9 4.45 18.10 -4.04
CA CYS A 9 4.40 16.67 -3.75
C CYS A 9 2.99 16.09 -3.84
N ILE A 10 1.98 16.80 -3.35
CA ILE A 10 0.58 16.39 -3.44
C ILE A 10 0.14 16.33 -4.90
N LEU A 11 0.44 17.36 -5.68
CA LEU A 11 0.12 17.40 -7.11
C LEU A 11 0.80 16.30 -7.90
N ARG A 12 2.07 16.00 -7.59
CA ARG A 12 2.89 15.05 -8.35
C ARG A 12 2.65 13.60 -7.93
N TYR A 13 2.53 13.33 -6.65
CA TYR A 13 2.51 11.97 -6.09
C TYR A 13 1.20 11.60 -5.39
N GLY A 14 0.27 12.55 -5.24
CA GLY A 14 -0.95 12.34 -4.46
C GLY A 14 -1.77 11.14 -4.92
N THR A 15 -2.00 11.00 -6.23
CA THR A 15 -2.75 9.88 -6.80
C THR A 15 -2.08 8.53 -6.54
N GLU A 16 -0.74 8.47 -6.70
CA GLU A 16 0.02 7.25 -6.47
C GLU A 16 0.01 6.84 -4.99
N ILE A 17 0.16 7.83 -4.09
CA ILE A 17 0.13 7.59 -2.64
C ILE A 17 -1.28 7.20 -2.19
N TYR A 18 -2.33 7.80 -2.77
CA TYR A 18 -3.70 7.41 -2.49
C TYR A 18 -3.99 5.97 -2.91
N SER A 19 -3.58 5.59 -4.11
CA SER A 19 -3.68 4.20 -4.59
C SER A 19 -2.93 3.22 -3.68
N PHE A 20 -1.76 3.60 -3.20
CA PHE A 20 -1.02 2.82 -2.21
C PHE A 20 -1.79 2.67 -0.89
N CYS A 21 -2.39 3.74 -0.38
CA CYS A 21 -3.23 3.69 0.82
C CYS A 21 -4.46 2.78 0.62
N MET A 22 -5.07 2.79 -0.55
CA MET A 22 -6.19 1.90 -0.89
C MET A 22 -5.80 0.42 -0.80
N HIS A 23 -4.65 0.05 -1.38
CA HIS A 23 -4.14 -1.33 -1.31
C HIS A 23 -3.62 -1.73 0.07
N LEU A 24 -3.13 -0.77 0.88
CA LEU A 24 -2.76 -1.05 2.27
C LEU A 24 -3.98 -1.37 3.13
N THR A 25 -5.02 -0.56 3.03
CA THR A 25 -6.18 -0.59 3.95
C THR A 25 -7.31 -1.48 3.44
N LYS A 26 -7.42 -1.67 2.13
CA LYS A 26 -8.49 -2.38 1.42
C LYS A 26 -9.90 -1.80 1.61
N GLN A 27 -10.03 -0.68 2.31
CA GLN A 27 -11.28 0.00 2.58
C GLN A 27 -11.13 1.49 2.28
N LYS A 28 -12.10 2.05 1.55
CA LYS A 28 -12.05 3.44 1.10
C LYS A 28 -11.95 4.44 2.25
N GLU A 29 -12.79 4.33 3.25
CA GLU A 29 -12.82 5.25 4.40
C GLU A 29 -11.48 5.23 5.17
N THR A 30 -10.94 4.05 5.40
CA THR A 30 -9.65 3.88 6.07
C THR A 30 -8.50 4.41 5.21
N ALA A 31 -8.59 4.25 3.88
CA ALA A 31 -7.62 4.79 2.94
C ALA A 31 -7.65 6.32 2.91
N ASP A 32 -8.84 6.92 2.87
CA ASP A 32 -9.02 8.37 2.93
C ASP A 32 -8.39 8.95 4.20
N ASP A 33 -8.65 8.34 5.35
CA ASP A 33 -8.08 8.75 6.63
C ASP A 33 -6.55 8.58 6.65
N LEU A 34 -6.05 7.46 6.17
CA LEU A 34 -4.60 7.21 6.11
C LEU A 34 -3.89 8.20 5.19
N TYR A 35 -4.48 8.50 4.05
CA TYR A 35 -3.97 9.48 3.10
C TYR A 35 -3.90 10.88 3.74
N GLN A 36 -4.98 11.34 4.34
CA GLN A 36 -5.04 12.65 5.01
C GLN A 36 -4.05 12.72 6.17
N ASP A 37 -4.00 11.71 7.03
CA ASP A 37 -3.06 11.65 8.15
C ASP A 37 -1.60 11.65 7.68
N THR A 38 -1.31 11.02 6.53
CA THR A 38 0.04 11.00 5.94
C THR A 38 0.51 12.41 5.61
N PHE A 39 -0.32 13.20 4.92
CA PHE A 39 0.03 14.58 4.58
C PHE A 39 -0.01 15.51 5.78
N LEU A 40 -0.91 15.30 6.73
CA LEU A 40 -0.94 16.05 7.99
C LEU A 40 0.35 15.82 8.81
N GLU A 41 0.82 14.58 8.91
CA GLU A 41 2.10 14.27 9.57
C GLU A 41 3.29 14.86 8.80
N ALA A 42 3.26 14.83 7.47
CA ALA A 42 4.28 15.47 6.64
C ALA A 42 4.34 16.97 6.91
N THR A 43 3.19 17.63 7.03
CA THR A 43 3.11 19.07 7.38
C THR A 43 3.77 19.37 8.72
N LYS A 44 3.51 18.56 9.74
CA LYS A 44 4.11 18.73 11.07
C LYS A 44 5.63 18.57 11.07
N LYS A 45 6.16 17.76 10.15
CA LYS A 45 7.59 17.41 10.09
C LYS A 45 8.34 18.10 8.95
N MET A 46 7.73 19.05 8.26
CA MET A 46 8.32 19.72 7.09
C MET A 46 9.73 20.25 7.34
N ALA A 47 10.00 20.82 8.49
CA ALA A 47 11.31 21.38 8.82
C ALA A 47 12.45 20.34 8.83
N ALA A 48 12.13 19.06 9.06
CA ALA A 48 13.09 17.97 9.11
C ALA A 48 13.24 17.23 7.76
N ILE A 49 12.42 17.58 6.74
CA ILE A 49 12.39 16.91 5.45
C ILE A 49 13.19 17.72 4.43
N ARG A 50 14.15 17.07 3.78
CA ARG A 50 14.82 17.65 2.62
C ARG A 50 14.08 17.22 1.36
N TYR A 51 13.61 18.19 0.59
CA TYR A 51 12.92 17.94 -0.67
C TYR A 51 13.78 17.16 -1.68
N GLU A 52 15.10 17.36 -1.62
CA GLU A 52 16.10 16.72 -2.49
C GLU A 52 16.29 15.22 -2.22
N ASP A 53 15.88 14.73 -1.04
CA ASP A 53 16.07 13.36 -0.57
C ASP A 53 14.86 12.43 -0.89
N ASN A 54 14.30 12.48 -2.10
CA ASN A 54 13.17 11.66 -2.53
C ASN A 54 11.92 11.81 -1.64
N PRO A 55 11.15 12.90 -1.81
CA PRO A 55 9.98 13.19 -0.98
C PRO A 55 8.90 12.12 -1.08
N LYS A 56 8.77 11.43 -2.21
CA LYS A 56 7.84 10.30 -2.39
C LYS A 56 8.14 9.18 -1.40
N SER A 57 9.39 8.73 -1.32
CA SER A 57 9.81 7.69 -0.36
C SER A 57 9.52 8.11 1.08
N TYR A 58 9.73 9.38 1.40
CA TYR A 58 9.42 9.89 2.73
C TYR A 58 7.92 9.82 3.05
N LEU A 59 7.05 10.25 2.13
CA LEU A 59 5.60 10.17 2.29
C LEU A 59 5.12 8.70 2.42
N LEU A 60 5.68 7.79 1.63
CA LEU A 60 5.40 6.35 1.75
C LEU A 60 5.82 5.81 3.13
N SER A 61 6.96 6.26 3.67
CA SER A 61 7.42 5.85 5.01
C SER A 61 6.46 6.30 6.11
N ILE A 62 5.89 7.50 5.99
CA ILE A 62 4.86 7.99 6.91
C ILE A 62 3.60 7.12 6.82
N ALA A 63 3.09 6.87 5.62
CA ALA A 63 1.90 6.06 5.41
C ALA A 63 2.06 4.64 5.99
N ILE A 64 3.18 3.98 5.73
CA ILE A 64 3.48 2.64 6.26
C ILE A 64 3.55 2.65 7.79
N ARG A 65 4.21 3.64 8.38
CA ARG A 65 4.32 3.77 9.83
C ARG A 65 2.95 3.97 10.48
N LEU A 66 2.12 4.84 9.93
CA LEU A 66 0.76 5.09 10.42
C LEU A 66 -0.10 3.84 10.29
N TRP A 67 -0.01 3.12 9.19
CA TRP A 67 -0.71 1.87 8.97
C TRP A 67 -0.29 0.80 9.99
N LYS A 68 0.99 0.56 10.15
CA LYS A 68 1.51 -0.39 11.14
C LYS A 68 1.06 -0.06 12.56
N ASN A 69 1.02 1.22 12.92
CA ASN A 69 0.53 1.66 14.22
C ASN A 69 -0.97 1.38 14.40
N ARG A 70 -1.79 1.59 13.35
CA ARG A 70 -3.23 1.28 13.37
C ARG A 70 -3.46 -0.22 13.55
N VAL A 71 -2.79 -1.05 12.76
CA VAL A 71 -2.87 -2.52 12.85
C VAL A 71 -2.49 -3.01 14.24
N ARG A 72 -1.41 -2.47 14.81
CA ARG A 72 -0.95 -2.81 16.16
C ARG A 72 -1.98 -2.42 17.23
N LYS A 73 -2.58 -1.25 17.14
CA LYS A 73 -3.64 -0.81 18.06
C LYS A 73 -4.88 -1.69 17.98
N LEU A 74 -5.29 -2.06 16.78
CA LEU A 74 -6.44 -2.96 16.56
C LEU A 74 -6.16 -4.35 17.14
N ALA A 75 -4.97 -4.91 16.90
CA ALA A 75 -4.57 -6.20 17.46
C ALA A 75 -4.53 -6.18 18.99
N TRP A 76 -4.08 -5.07 19.59
CA TRP A 76 -4.07 -4.91 21.04
C TRP A 76 -5.49 -4.80 21.62
N ARG A 77 -6.37 -4.02 20.98
CA ARG A 77 -7.78 -3.89 21.41
C ARG A 77 -8.53 -5.22 21.34
N SER A 78 -8.32 -6.02 20.30
CA SER A 78 -8.96 -7.34 20.16
C SER A 78 -8.49 -8.35 21.20
N ARG A 79 -7.30 -8.19 21.80
CA ARG A 79 -6.81 -9.01 22.92
C ARG A 79 -7.45 -8.64 24.25
N ILE A 80 -7.80 -7.36 24.46
CA ILE A 80 -8.35 -6.84 25.73
C ILE A 80 -9.87 -6.94 25.76
N ALA A 81 -10.55 -6.70 24.63
CA ALA A 81 -11.98 -6.83 24.47
C ALA A 81 -12.24 -7.65 23.19
N PRO A 82 -12.43 -8.98 23.31
CA PRO A 82 -12.83 -9.78 22.16
C PRO A 82 -14.24 -9.34 21.74
N GLN A 83 -14.31 -8.39 20.84
CA GLN A 83 -15.53 -8.09 20.11
C GLN A 83 -15.67 -9.13 19.01
N THR A 84 -16.85 -9.74 18.93
CA THR A 84 -17.29 -10.54 17.81
C THR A 84 -16.90 -9.83 16.51
N THR A 85 -16.04 -10.48 15.74
CA THR A 85 -15.68 -10.08 14.39
C THR A 85 -16.97 -9.98 13.57
N GLU A 86 -17.45 -8.76 13.36
CA GLU A 86 -18.19 -8.50 12.14
C GLU A 86 -17.20 -8.69 11.01
N GLU A 87 -17.47 -9.69 10.18
CA GLU A 87 -16.80 -9.88 8.90
C GLU A 87 -17.00 -8.59 8.12
N ASP A 88 -15.94 -7.78 8.05
CA ASP A 88 -15.92 -6.62 7.17
C ASP A 88 -16.09 -7.12 5.74
N ALA A 89 -17.32 -6.97 5.25
CA ALA A 89 -17.67 -7.21 3.87
C ALA A 89 -16.72 -6.40 2.99
N VAL A 90 -16.02 -7.09 2.13
CA VAL A 90 -15.24 -6.51 1.05
C VAL A 90 -16.23 -5.81 0.13
N ASP A 91 -16.41 -4.52 0.31
CA ASP A 91 -17.12 -3.69 -0.64
C ASP A 91 -16.27 -3.63 -1.92
N ASP A 92 -16.79 -4.29 -2.94
CA ASP A 92 -16.29 -4.38 -4.29
C ASP A 92 -16.33 -2.96 -4.90
N VAL A 93 -15.23 -2.22 -4.80
CA VAL A 93 -15.11 -0.95 -5.51
C VAL A 93 -14.91 -1.25 -6.99
N LYS A 94 -16.03 -1.38 -7.71
CA LYS A 94 -16.06 -1.38 -9.17
C LYS A 94 -15.55 -0.03 -9.65
N SER A 95 -14.33 -0.01 -10.15
CA SER A 95 -13.87 1.06 -11.03
C SER A 95 -14.50 0.85 -12.40
N GLU A 96 -15.53 1.66 -12.70
CA GLU A 96 -16.10 1.73 -14.04
C GLU A 96 -15.12 2.44 -14.97
N GLN A 97 -14.57 1.71 -15.94
CA GLN A 97 -14.18 2.28 -17.24
C GLN A 97 -14.36 1.23 -18.33
N GLU A 98 -15.23 1.56 -19.27
CA GLU A 98 -15.52 0.80 -20.48
C GLU A 98 -14.33 0.81 -21.44
N ASP A 99 -13.97 -0.36 -22.01
CA ASP A 99 -13.78 -0.59 -23.45
C ASP A 99 -13.40 -2.03 -23.82
N LEU A 100 -14.21 -2.60 -24.76
CA LEU A 100 -14.00 -3.67 -25.75
C LEU A 100 -13.39 -5.05 -25.32
N ALA A 101 -13.89 -6.13 -25.90
CA ALA A 101 -13.76 -7.54 -25.49
C ALA A 101 -12.34 -8.08 -25.20
N GLU A 102 -11.28 -7.65 -25.91
CA GLU A 102 -9.90 -7.99 -25.56
C GLU A 102 -9.41 -7.26 -24.30
N SER A 103 -9.97 -6.06 -24.04
CA SER A 103 -9.69 -5.33 -22.81
C SER A 103 -10.39 -5.94 -21.59
N GLN A 104 -11.50 -6.66 -21.75
CA GLN A 104 -12.21 -7.31 -20.64
C GLN A 104 -11.40 -8.48 -20.06
N VAL A 105 -10.81 -9.33 -20.87
CA VAL A 105 -9.97 -10.45 -20.40
C VAL A 105 -8.76 -9.92 -19.65
N ARG A 106 -8.08 -8.91 -20.18
CA ARG A 106 -6.95 -8.27 -19.48
C ARG A 106 -7.37 -7.53 -18.22
N LYS A 107 -8.56 -6.92 -18.20
CA LYS A 107 -9.12 -6.28 -16.99
C LYS A 107 -9.43 -7.32 -15.91
N GLU A 108 -10.01 -8.46 -16.29
CA GLU A 108 -10.29 -9.55 -15.38
C GLU A 108 -9.00 -10.16 -14.80
N GLU A 109 -7.99 -10.42 -15.63
CA GLU A 109 -6.69 -10.91 -15.19
C GLU A 109 -6.01 -9.92 -14.24
N THR A 110 -6.02 -8.62 -14.58
CA THR A 110 -5.47 -7.56 -13.74
C THR A 110 -6.24 -7.44 -12.43
N GLN A 111 -7.54 -7.53 -12.45
CA GLN A 111 -8.38 -7.50 -11.25
C GLN A 111 -8.09 -8.69 -10.34
N GLN A 112 -7.96 -9.90 -10.91
CA GLN A 112 -7.60 -11.09 -10.13
C GLN A 112 -6.22 -10.98 -9.51
N LEU A 113 -5.25 -10.39 -10.23
CA LEU A 113 -3.93 -10.13 -9.69
C LEU A 113 -4.00 -9.20 -8.46
N TRP A 114 -4.73 -8.11 -8.55
CA TRP A 114 -4.88 -7.18 -7.42
C TRP A 114 -5.61 -7.80 -6.23
N LEU A 115 -6.64 -8.60 -6.48
CA LEU A 115 -7.31 -9.38 -5.43
C LEU A 115 -6.34 -10.36 -4.74
N ALA A 116 -5.49 -11.02 -5.51
CA ALA A 116 -4.46 -11.91 -4.97
C ALA A 116 -3.43 -11.13 -4.13
N VAL A 117 -3.00 -9.96 -4.60
CA VAL A 117 -2.10 -9.07 -3.82
C VAL A 117 -2.75 -8.65 -2.51
N ASP A 118 -4.03 -8.28 -2.53
CA ASP A 118 -4.77 -7.84 -1.35
C ASP A 118 -4.97 -8.96 -0.31
N ARG A 119 -4.91 -10.22 -0.72
CA ARG A 119 -4.95 -11.39 0.18
C ARG A 119 -3.60 -11.70 0.85
N LEU A 120 -2.50 -11.17 0.33
CA LEU A 120 -1.20 -11.33 0.98
C LEU A 120 -1.21 -10.66 2.36
N VAL A 121 -0.54 -11.28 3.32
CA VAL A 121 -0.24 -10.62 4.60
C VAL A 121 0.72 -9.45 4.39
N ASP A 122 0.69 -8.46 5.26
CA ASP A 122 1.46 -7.21 5.15
C ASP A 122 2.96 -7.44 4.95
N THR A 123 3.53 -8.47 5.54
CA THR A 123 4.94 -8.84 5.40
C THR A 123 5.36 -9.02 3.94
N TYR A 124 4.47 -9.54 3.11
CA TYR A 124 4.70 -9.79 1.67
C TYR A 124 4.03 -8.73 0.79
N ARG A 125 2.85 -8.26 1.19
CA ARG A 125 2.09 -7.27 0.42
C ARG A 125 2.79 -5.94 0.31
N ILE A 126 3.29 -5.39 1.42
CA ILE A 126 3.95 -4.09 1.43
C ILE A 126 5.17 -4.05 0.52
N PRO A 127 6.11 -5.01 0.56
CA PRO A 127 7.21 -5.03 -0.40
C PRO A 127 6.77 -5.12 -1.86
N ILE A 128 5.75 -5.91 -2.18
CA ILE A 128 5.19 -6.02 -3.54
C ILE A 128 4.64 -4.68 -4.01
N LEU A 129 3.84 -4.00 -3.19
CA LEU A 129 3.28 -2.68 -3.52
C LEU A 129 4.38 -1.63 -3.73
N LEU A 130 5.40 -1.63 -2.88
CA LEU A 130 6.52 -0.69 -3.00
C LEU A 130 7.35 -0.94 -4.26
N TYR A 131 7.59 -2.18 -4.60
CA TYR A 131 8.42 -2.55 -5.75
C TYR A 131 7.69 -2.35 -7.08
N TYR A 132 6.49 -2.89 -7.24
CA TYR A 132 5.77 -2.89 -8.52
C TYR A 132 4.87 -1.68 -8.72
N MET A 133 4.21 -1.19 -7.69
CA MET A 133 3.30 -0.04 -7.78
C MET A 133 4.03 1.28 -7.63
N GLN A 134 4.95 1.37 -6.68
CA GLN A 134 5.65 2.61 -6.35
C GLN A 134 7.05 2.72 -6.96
N GLU A 135 7.47 1.69 -7.71
CA GLU A 135 8.75 1.66 -8.44
C GLU A 135 9.97 1.92 -7.54
N GLN A 136 9.90 1.48 -6.28
CA GLN A 136 11.01 1.60 -5.35
C GLN A 136 12.04 0.50 -5.59
N SER A 137 13.32 0.84 -5.55
CA SER A 137 14.40 -0.15 -5.59
C SER A 137 14.45 -1.00 -4.31
N VAL A 138 15.08 -2.16 -4.37
CA VAL A 138 15.31 -3.01 -3.19
C VAL A 138 16.01 -2.24 -2.07
N ALA A 139 16.99 -1.37 -2.42
CA ALA A 139 17.70 -0.54 -1.45
C ALA A 139 16.77 0.49 -0.76
N GLU A 140 15.89 1.13 -1.54
CA GLU A 140 14.90 2.08 -1.00
C GLU A 140 13.87 1.37 -0.10
N ILE A 141 13.36 0.21 -0.53
CA ILE A 141 12.43 -0.60 0.27
C ILE A 141 13.08 -1.02 1.60
N ALA A 142 14.35 -1.44 1.56
CA ALA A 142 15.09 -1.79 2.76
C ALA A 142 15.18 -0.64 3.76
N LYS A 143 15.43 0.58 3.27
CA LYS A 143 15.42 1.80 4.09
C LYS A 143 14.02 2.11 4.63
N LEU A 144 12.99 2.08 3.77
CA LEU A 144 11.60 2.35 4.15
C LEU A 144 11.09 1.42 5.23
N LEU A 145 11.42 0.14 5.13
CA LEU A 145 10.95 -0.89 6.07
C LEU A 145 11.91 -1.13 7.23
N ALA A 146 13.09 -0.51 7.23
CA ALA A 146 14.16 -0.72 8.21
C ALA A 146 14.55 -2.21 8.35
N ILE A 147 14.74 -2.89 7.21
CA ILE A 147 15.15 -4.29 7.10
C ILE A 147 16.32 -4.45 6.12
N PRO A 148 17.10 -5.53 6.22
CA PRO A 148 18.18 -5.79 5.26
C PRO A 148 17.67 -5.98 3.82
N GLN A 149 18.47 -5.63 2.83
CA GLN A 149 18.14 -5.85 1.41
C GLN A 149 17.90 -7.33 1.09
N GLY A 150 18.66 -8.24 1.71
CA GLY A 150 18.45 -9.68 1.57
C GLY A 150 17.06 -10.12 2.04
N THR A 151 16.54 -9.51 3.10
CA THR A 151 15.17 -9.74 3.60
C THR A 151 14.12 -9.23 2.62
N VAL A 152 14.35 -8.05 2.00
CA VAL A 152 13.47 -7.54 0.95
C VAL A 152 13.40 -8.51 -0.23
N LYS A 153 14.56 -8.97 -0.71
CA LYS A 153 14.64 -9.93 -1.83
C LYS A 153 13.92 -11.24 -1.52
N SER A 154 14.11 -11.80 -0.33
CA SER A 154 13.45 -13.04 0.08
C SER A 154 11.94 -12.88 0.24
N ARG A 155 11.47 -11.74 0.76
CA ARG A 155 10.04 -11.43 0.86
C ARG A 155 9.38 -11.25 -0.51
N LEU A 156 10.04 -10.54 -1.44
CA LEU A 156 9.57 -10.40 -2.82
C LEU A 156 9.49 -11.75 -3.53
N HIS A 157 10.52 -12.59 -3.36
CA HIS A 157 10.53 -13.93 -3.94
C HIS A 157 9.39 -14.80 -3.40
N LYS A 158 9.19 -14.82 -2.10
CA LYS A 158 8.10 -15.56 -1.45
C LYS A 158 6.73 -15.04 -1.88
N ALA A 159 6.56 -13.72 -1.94
CA ALA A 159 5.33 -13.09 -2.38
C ALA A 159 4.97 -13.48 -3.82
N ARG A 160 5.94 -13.45 -4.74
CA ARG A 160 5.72 -13.89 -6.13
C ARG A 160 5.27 -15.33 -6.22
N LYS A 161 5.89 -16.24 -5.45
CA LYS A 161 5.49 -17.65 -5.41
C LYS A 161 4.07 -17.85 -4.89
N LEU A 162 3.67 -17.08 -3.87
CA LEU A 162 2.31 -17.13 -3.34
C LEU A 162 1.29 -16.62 -4.37
N LEU A 163 1.62 -15.55 -5.10
CA LEU A 163 0.78 -15.00 -6.17
C LEU A 163 0.66 -15.98 -7.35
N GLU A 164 1.77 -16.57 -7.79
CA GLU A 164 1.76 -17.59 -8.86
C GLU A 164 0.82 -18.74 -8.51
N LYS A 165 0.95 -19.29 -7.31
CA LYS A 165 0.09 -20.39 -6.86
C LYS A 165 -1.38 -19.99 -6.83
N GLU A 166 -1.72 -18.85 -6.30
CA GLU A 166 -3.11 -18.39 -6.20
C GLU A 166 -3.73 -18.14 -7.58
N LEU A 167 -2.95 -17.59 -8.52
CA LEU A 167 -3.40 -17.35 -9.89
C LEU A 167 -3.52 -18.66 -10.69
N GLU A 168 -2.62 -19.62 -10.49
CA GLU A 168 -2.75 -20.98 -11.09
C GLU A 168 -4.04 -21.66 -10.63
N ASP A 169 -4.36 -21.60 -9.35
CA ASP A 169 -5.59 -22.17 -8.79
C ASP A 169 -6.85 -21.48 -9.36
N TYR A 170 -6.75 -20.20 -9.70
CA TYR A 170 -7.86 -19.45 -10.29
C TYR A 170 -8.07 -19.78 -11.79
N PHE A 171 -6.99 -19.96 -12.56
CA PHE A 171 -7.05 -20.23 -14.00
C PHE A 171 -7.12 -21.73 -14.35
N SER A 172 -6.98 -22.61 -13.39
CA SER A 172 -7.21 -24.04 -13.58
C SER A 172 -8.66 -24.43 -13.29
#